data_c26e9b36ef95f2887e8f35db801ec450
#
_entry.id   c26e9b36ef95f2887e8f35db801ec450
#
_cell.length_a   1.000
_cell.length_b   1.000
_cell.length_c   1.000
_cell.angle_alpha   90.00
_cell.angle_beta   90.00
_cell.angle_gamma   90.00
#
_symmetry.space_group_name_H-M   'P 1'
#
loop_
_entity.id
_entity.type
_entity.pdbx_description
1 polymer ?
#
loop_
_entity_poly.entity_id
_entity_poly.type
_entity_poly.pdbx_seq_one_letter_code
_entity_poly.pdbx_strand_id
1 'polypeptide(L)'
;MSGPAAASSSKNDGQLQPTAGAAKAREPMNVLIVGVGGQGVIMVSKALASLAQSKGFEVKQSEVHGMAKRGGTVFSHVRFGPQVWSPTIPKGEADILVALEWAEGLRWLPYLKPDTGIFICDTKRIVPPFACLNRRPGAPMRYSRETPAEVKAHVAEGYAIDATVMAERLGNERAANVVLIGALSTALDFSATDWEKALTEFVPKKTIAVNLEAFRIGRTWIEEARIAPPEAEVLPVVAPAPEHLPYSVRLEITPEWCKSCDICVKLCPERCLRLNEERIVELAQPERCTGCRLCELLCPDFAIRLHLDAALVKGAILATERSKA
;
A
#
# COMPACT_ATOMS: atom_id res chain seq x y z
N MET A 1 -70.90 -32.29 40.47
CA MET A 1 -70.52 -31.66 39.18
C MET A 1 -69.06 -31.31 39.27
N SER A 2 -68.26 -32.10 38.57
CA SER A 2 -66.79 -32.16 38.67
C SER A 2 -66.17 -31.11 37.75
N GLY A 3 -65.27 -30.30 38.24
CA GLY A 3 -64.44 -29.41 37.45
C GLY A 3 -63.00 -29.96 37.39
N PRO A 4 -62.31 -29.85 36.27
CA PRO A 4 -61.06 -30.54 36.09
C PRO A 4 -59.87 -29.82 36.72
N ALA A 5 -58.89 -30.63 37.14
CA ALA A 5 -57.62 -30.23 37.73
C ALA A 5 -56.68 -29.56 36.71
N ALA A 6 -56.03 -28.46 37.12
CA ALA A 6 -54.99 -27.82 36.39
C ALA A 6 -53.66 -28.56 36.60
N ALA A 7 -53.04 -28.99 35.49
CA ALA A 7 -51.69 -29.56 35.48
C ALA A 7 -50.63 -28.41 35.51
N SER A 8 -49.78 -28.40 36.54
CA SER A 8 -48.64 -27.55 36.67
C SER A 8 -47.48 -28.10 35.82
N SER A 9 -47.11 -27.38 34.72
CA SER A 9 -45.89 -27.65 33.97
C SER A 9 -44.72 -26.96 34.67
N SER A 10 -43.84 -27.73 35.28
CA SER A 10 -42.54 -27.28 35.76
C SER A 10 -41.60 -26.99 34.57
N LYS A 11 -41.32 -25.73 34.32
CA LYS A 11 -40.21 -25.33 33.43
C LYS A 11 -38.89 -25.62 34.13
N ASN A 12 -38.18 -26.62 33.63
CA ASN A 12 -36.77 -26.83 33.97
C ASN A 12 -35.93 -25.73 33.31
N ASP A 13 -35.63 -24.69 34.04
CA ASP A 13 -34.58 -23.71 33.68
C ASP A 13 -33.22 -24.40 33.94
N GLY A 14 -32.73 -25.08 32.91
CA GLY A 14 -31.36 -25.58 32.86
C GLY A 14 -30.37 -24.44 32.83
N GLN A 15 -30.00 -23.91 33.99
CA GLN A 15 -28.79 -23.05 34.11
C GLN A 15 -27.58 -23.91 33.76
N LEU A 16 -27.02 -23.68 32.56
CA LEU A 16 -25.70 -24.15 32.20
C LEU A 16 -24.68 -23.43 33.09
N GLN A 17 -24.21 -24.12 34.12
CA GLN A 17 -23.08 -23.68 34.92
C GLN A 17 -21.82 -23.72 34.02
N PRO A 18 -21.00 -22.67 33.99
CA PRO A 18 -19.73 -22.70 33.26
C PRO A 18 -18.81 -23.71 33.97
N THR A 19 -18.39 -24.73 33.24
CA THR A 19 -17.39 -25.69 33.71
C THR A 19 -16.08 -24.93 33.94
N ALA A 20 -15.59 -24.96 35.19
CA ALA A 20 -14.28 -24.44 35.56
C ALA A 20 -13.22 -25.28 34.82
N GLY A 21 -12.55 -24.64 33.84
CA GLY A 21 -11.50 -25.26 33.02
C GLY A 21 -11.39 -24.71 31.62
N ALA A 22 -12.04 -23.57 31.31
CA ALA A 22 -11.79 -22.89 30.04
C ALA A 22 -10.35 -22.32 30.04
N ALA A 23 -9.43 -23.05 29.39
CA ALA A 23 -8.17 -22.46 28.94
C ALA A 23 -8.52 -21.12 28.29
N LYS A 24 -7.83 -20.03 28.72
CA LYS A 24 -8.03 -18.67 28.25
C LYS A 24 -8.20 -18.72 26.74
N ALA A 25 -9.40 -18.50 26.23
CA ALA A 25 -9.68 -18.57 24.80
C ALA A 25 -8.68 -17.68 24.12
N ARG A 26 -7.85 -18.21 23.23
CA ARG A 26 -6.87 -17.41 22.48
C ARG A 26 -7.65 -16.30 21.79
N GLU A 27 -7.27 -15.06 22.04
CA GLU A 27 -7.84 -13.91 21.36
C GLU A 27 -7.73 -14.09 19.84
N PRO A 28 -8.71 -13.62 19.07
CA PRO A 28 -8.62 -13.69 17.63
C PRO A 28 -7.36 -12.98 17.10
N MET A 29 -6.69 -13.56 16.12
CA MET A 29 -5.65 -12.92 15.35
C MET A 29 -6.27 -11.82 14.48
N ASN A 30 -5.72 -10.62 14.52
CA ASN A 30 -6.20 -9.43 13.83
C ASN A 30 -5.19 -9.01 12.77
N VAL A 31 -5.48 -9.27 11.50
CA VAL A 31 -4.62 -8.90 10.37
C VAL A 31 -5.29 -7.81 9.54
N LEU A 32 -4.64 -6.65 9.46
CA LEU A 32 -5.08 -5.53 8.63
C LEU A 32 -4.22 -5.47 7.37
N ILE A 33 -4.87 -5.50 6.20
CA ILE A 33 -4.22 -5.50 4.90
C ILE A 33 -4.64 -4.23 4.17
N VAL A 34 -3.69 -3.40 3.76
CA VAL A 34 -3.96 -2.09 3.20
C VAL A 34 -3.15 -1.84 1.92
N GLY A 35 -3.65 -0.95 1.09
CA GLY A 35 -2.97 -0.57 -0.15
C GLY A 35 -3.85 0.31 -1.03
N VAL A 36 -3.52 0.39 -2.31
CA VAL A 36 -4.32 1.12 -3.30
C VAL A 36 -4.98 0.17 -4.30
N GLY A 37 -6.06 0.63 -4.90
CA GLY A 37 -6.80 -0.13 -5.90
C GLY A 37 -5.92 -0.58 -7.07
N GLY A 38 -5.93 -1.89 -7.36
CA GLY A 38 -5.12 -2.55 -8.38
C GLY A 38 -3.93 -3.37 -7.86
N GLN A 39 -3.53 -3.21 -6.59
CA GLN A 39 -2.42 -3.96 -5.99
C GLN A 39 -2.79 -5.37 -5.50
N GLY A 40 -4.08 -5.70 -5.43
CA GLY A 40 -4.54 -7.04 -5.04
C GLY A 40 -4.73 -7.24 -3.54
N VAL A 41 -5.01 -6.18 -2.76
CA VAL A 41 -5.36 -6.26 -1.32
C VAL A 41 -6.41 -7.33 -1.06
N ILE A 42 -7.47 -7.37 -1.88
CA ILE A 42 -8.56 -8.33 -1.76
C ILE A 42 -8.07 -9.78 -2.00
N MET A 43 -7.12 -10.00 -2.90
CA MET A 43 -6.58 -11.34 -3.12
C MET A 43 -5.80 -11.82 -1.90
N VAL A 44 -4.96 -10.95 -1.32
CA VAL A 44 -4.19 -11.26 -0.11
C VAL A 44 -5.12 -11.62 1.05
N SER A 45 -6.15 -10.81 1.27
CA SER A 45 -7.09 -11.03 2.37
C SER A 45 -7.92 -12.31 2.18
N LYS A 46 -8.36 -12.61 0.96
CA LYS A 46 -9.09 -13.85 0.66
C LYS A 46 -8.23 -15.10 0.80
N ALA A 47 -6.97 -15.05 0.36
CA ALA A 47 -6.06 -16.17 0.52
C ALA A 47 -5.82 -16.50 2.01
N LEU A 48 -5.60 -15.47 2.84
CA LEU A 48 -5.48 -15.62 4.29
C LEU A 48 -6.78 -16.18 4.92
N ALA A 49 -7.92 -15.61 4.56
CA ALA A 49 -9.21 -16.01 5.12
C ALA A 49 -9.54 -17.47 4.76
N SER A 50 -9.34 -17.87 3.50
CA SER A 50 -9.54 -19.24 3.03
C SER A 50 -8.61 -20.22 3.76
N LEU A 51 -7.34 -19.86 3.90
CA LEU A 51 -6.37 -20.68 4.64
C LEU A 51 -6.78 -20.88 6.10
N ALA A 52 -7.10 -19.80 6.81
CA ALA A 52 -7.50 -19.87 8.21
C ALA A 52 -8.79 -20.71 8.37
N GLN A 53 -9.76 -20.54 7.47
CA GLN A 53 -11.00 -21.33 7.47
C GLN A 53 -10.72 -22.82 7.21
N SER A 54 -9.79 -23.15 6.30
CA SER A 54 -9.39 -24.55 6.03
C SER A 54 -8.75 -25.24 7.23
N LYS A 55 -8.22 -24.45 8.18
CA LYS A 55 -7.65 -24.94 9.46
C LYS A 55 -8.66 -24.98 10.61
N GLY A 56 -9.93 -24.73 10.31
CA GLY A 56 -11.01 -24.84 11.29
C GLY A 56 -11.22 -23.59 12.16
N PHE A 57 -10.57 -22.47 11.84
CA PHE A 57 -10.82 -21.21 12.53
C PHE A 57 -12.14 -20.57 12.07
N GLU A 58 -12.82 -19.91 13.00
CA GLU A 58 -13.86 -18.96 12.64
C GLU A 58 -13.18 -17.71 12.04
N VAL A 59 -13.65 -17.28 10.87
CA VAL A 59 -13.09 -16.13 10.14
C VAL A 59 -14.16 -15.08 9.91
N LYS A 60 -13.85 -13.83 10.21
CA LYS A 60 -14.65 -12.67 9.81
C LYS A 60 -13.75 -11.75 8.98
N GLN A 61 -14.27 -11.33 7.85
CA GLN A 61 -13.58 -10.42 6.93
C GLN A 61 -14.48 -9.25 6.59
N SER A 62 -13.88 -8.05 6.48
CA SER A 62 -14.53 -6.84 5.97
C SER A 62 -13.60 -6.14 5.00
N GLU A 63 -14.10 -5.89 3.82
CA GLU A 63 -13.37 -5.21 2.75
C GLU A 63 -14.00 -3.85 2.49
N VAL A 64 -13.16 -2.83 2.37
CA VAL A 64 -13.58 -1.50 1.97
C VAL A 64 -12.71 -1.03 0.81
N HIS A 65 -13.36 -0.65 -0.26
CA HIS A 65 -12.73 -0.04 -1.41
C HIS A 65 -13.44 1.28 -1.74
N GLY A 66 -12.68 2.27 -2.15
CA GLY A 66 -13.21 3.57 -2.55
C GLY A 66 -13.98 3.51 -3.88
N MET A 67 -14.65 4.61 -4.23
CA MET A 67 -15.34 4.77 -5.53
C MET A 67 -14.39 4.70 -6.72
N ALA A 68 -13.09 5.01 -6.52
CA ALA A 68 -12.07 4.90 -7.54
C ALA A 68 -11.63 3.44 -7.72
N LYS A 69 -11.82 2.89 -8.92
CA LYS A 69 -11.39 1.52 -9.25
C LYS A 69 -9.87 1.32 -9.26
N ARG A 70 -9.08 2.40 -9.36
CA ARG A 70 -7.61 2.40 -9.33
C ARG A 70 -7.10 3.59 -8.55
N GLY A 71 -6.01 3.40 -7.78
CA GLY A 71 -5.34 4.47 -7.04
C GLY A 71 -6.08 4.98 -5.79
N GLY A 72 -7.29 4.51 -5.51
CA GLY A 72 -7.99 4.80 -4.25
C GLY A 72 -7.56 3.85 -3.15
N THR A 73 -7.63 4.29 -1.90
CA THR A 73 -7.37 3.46 -0.72
C THR A 73 -8.25 2.22 -0.70
N VAL A 74 -7.65 1.06 -0.50
CA VAL A 74 -8.33 -0.22 -0.28
C VAL A 74 -7.77 -0.85 0.98
N PHE A 75 -8.65 -1.34 1.84
CA PHE A 75 -8.23 -2.04 3.03
C PHE A 75 -9.15 -3.21 3.34
N SER A 76 -8.60 -4.21 4.00
CA SER A 76 -9.33 -5.40 4.45
C SER A 76 -8.93 -5.74 5.88
N HIS A 77 -9.93 -5.90 6.72
CA HIS A 77 -9.79 -6.47 8.04
C HIS A 77 -10.01 -7.97 7.94
N VAL A 78 -9.07 -8.78 8.42
CA VAL A 78 -9.21 -10.24 8.54
C VAL A 78 -9.00 -10.62 9.99
N ARG A 79 -10.01 -11.19 10.61
CA ARG A 79 -9.96 -11.69 11.99
C ARG A 79 -10.26 -13.16 11.99
N PHE A 80 -9.43 -13.95 12.67
CA PHE A 80 -9.64 -15.38 12.76
C PHE A 80 -9.20 -15.93 14.12
N GLY A 81 -9.88 -16.95 14.58
CA GLY A 81 -9.63 -17.58 15.88
C GLY A 81 -10.68 -18.62 16.21
N PRO A 82 -10.69 -19.14 17.46
CA PRO A 82 -11.73 -20.07 17.91
C PRO A 82 -13.13 -19.46 17.87
N GLN A 83 -13.22 -18.14 18.11
CA GLN A 83 -14.48 -17.38 18.09
C GLN A 83 -14.23 -15.94 17.70
N VAL A 84 -15.00 -15.40 16.75
CA VAL A 84 -14.86 -14.04 16.24
C VAL A 84 -16.22 -13.37 16.08
N TRP A 85 -16.49 -12.34 16.84
CA TRP A 85 -17.81 -11.70 16.87
C TRP A 85 -17.97 -10.60 15.79
N SER A 86 -16.91 -9.90 15.46
CA SER A 86 -16.94 -8.77 14.51
C SER A 86 -15.75 -8.82 13.55
N PRO A 87 -15.92 -8.45 12.28
CA PRO A 87 -14.81 -8.35 11.34
C PRO A 87 -13.93 -7.11 11.58
N THR A 88 -14.43 -6.09 12.27
CA THR A 88 -13.73 -4.81 12.41
C THR A 88 -12.63 -4.90 13.46
N ILE A 89 -11.44 -4.45 13.10
CA ILE A 89 -10.29 -4.29 13.99
C ILE A 89 -10.28 -2.85 14.49
N PRO A 90 -10.37 -2.60 15.80
CA PRO A 90 -10.21 -1.25 16.36
C PRO A 90 -8.78 -0.72 16.21
N LYS A 91 -8.62 0.62 16.38
CA LYS A 91 -7.29 1.22 16.44
C LYS A 91 -6.49 0.65 17.61
N GLY A 92 -5.21 0.37 17.36
CA GLY A 92 -4.30 -0.20 18.36
C GLY A 92 -4.48 -1.69 18.62
N GLU A 93 -5.31 -2.42 17.84
CA GLU A 93 -5.59 -3.84 18.06
C GLU A 93 -5.16 -4.76 16.90
N ALA A 94 -4.59 -4.26 15.83
CA ALA A 94 -4.04 -5.09 14.78
C ALA A 94 -2.76 -5.78 15.26
N ASP A 95 -2.73 -7.11 15.19
CA ASP A 95 -1.52 -7.88 15.46
C ASP A 95 -0.53 -7.75 14.32
N ILE A 96 -1.03 -7.71 13.08
CA ILE A 96 -0.22 -7.57 11.88
C ILE A 96 -0.86 -6.53 10.96
N LEU A 97 -0.04 -5.59 10.47
CA LEU A 97 -0.38 -4.65 9.42
C LEU A 97 0.46 -4.96 8.18
N VAL A 98 -0.21 -5.40 7.11
CA VAL A 98 0.43 -5.64 5.80
C VAL A 98 0.03 -4.53 4.85
N ALA A 99 1.00 -3.76 4.38
CA ALA A 99 0.76 -2.65 3.47
C ALA A 99 1.43 -2.90 2.11
N LEU A 100 0.63 -2.82 1.05
CA LEU A 100 1.08 -3.00 -0.31
C LEU A 100 1.61 -1.69 -0.93
N GLU A 101 1.46 -0.57 -0.20
CA GLU A 101 1.92 0.75 -0.58
C GLU A 101 2.36 1.53 0.65
N TRP A 102 3.48 2.25 0.53
CA TRP A 102 4.16 2.88 1.66
C TRP A 102 3.31 3.90 2.43
N ALA A 103 2.68 4.84 1.74
CA ALA A 103 1.90 5.87 2.41
C ALA A 103 0.59 5.33 3.00
N GLU A 104 0.01 4.29 2.41
CA GLU A 104 -1.11 3.59 3.03
C GLU A 104 -0.65 2.86 4.30
N GLY A 105 0.52 2.24 4.30
CA GLY A 105 1.12 1.67 5.52
C GLY A 105 1.19 2.68 6.64
N LEU A 106 1.74 3.86 6.38
CA LEU A 106 1.84 4.95 7.36
C LEU A 106 0.48 5.45 7.84
N ARG A 107 -0.50 5.57 6.93
CA ARG A 107 -1.86 6.01 7.25
C ARG A 107 -2.54 5.09 8.26
N TRP A 108 -2.31 3.79 8.16
CA TRP A 108 -2.94 2.76 8.99
C TRP A 108 -2.10 2.32 10.18
N LEU A 109 -0.89 2.86 10.36
CA LEU A 109 -0.01 2.56 11.49
C LEU A 109 -0.71 2.70 12.86
N PRO A 110 -1.60 3.70 13.10
CA PRO A 110 -2.34 3.81 14.37
C PRO A 110 -3.26 2.63 14.71
N TYR A 111 -3.49 1.71 13.78
CA TYR A 111 -4.24 0.48 14.04
C TYR A 111 -3.40 -0.65 14.59
N LEU A 112 -2.07 -0.59 14.40
CA LEU A 112 -1.15 -1.61 14.88
C LEU A 112 -1.05 -1.58 16.41
N LYS A 113 -0.94 -2.75 17.04
CA LYS A 113 -0.62 -2.86 18.46
C LYS A 113 0.75 -2.22 18.73
N PRO A 114 0.88 -1.30 19.70
CA PRO A 114 2.13 -0.55 19.90
C PRO A 114 3.29 -1.44 20.34
N ASP A 115 3.03 -2.43 21.20
CA ASP A 115 4.10 -3.19 21.89
C ASP A 115 4.41 -4.56 21.24
N THR A 116 3.50 -5.08 20.42
CA THR A 116 3.59 -6.44 19.88
C THR A 116 3.23 -6.53 18.40
N GLY A 117 2.82 -5.43 17.79
CA GLY A 117 2.37 -5.40 16.42
C GLY A 117 3.49 -5.56 15.41
N ILE A 118 3.23 -6.33 14.35
CA ILE A 118 4.17 -6.57 13.24
C ILE A 118 3.75 -5.71 12.05
N PHE A 119 4.66 -4.86 11.57
CA PHE A 119 4.48 -4.04 10.39
C PHE A 119 5.24 -4.61 9.20
N ILE A 120 4.55 -4.97 8.13
CA ILE A 120 5.12 -5.49 6.87
C ILE A 120 4.67 -4.57 5.74
N CYS A 121 5.58 -3.91 5.05
CA CYS A 121 5.23 -2.92 4.04
C CYS A 121 6.11 -2.99 2.80
N ASP A 122 5.50 -2.89 1.60
CA ASP A 122 6.25 -2.59 0.37
C ASP A 122 6.75 -1.14 0.44
N THR A 123 8.00 -0.92 0.09
CA THR A 123 8.58 0.44 -0.02
C THR A 123 8.04 1.23 -1.21
N LYS A 124 7.30 0.58 -2.11
CA LYS A 124 6.69 1.21 -3.27
C LYS A 124 5.80 2.37 -2.86
N ARG A 125 5.98 3.51 -3.53
CA ARG A 125 5.17 4.72 -3.36
C ARG A 125 4.38 4.99 -4.64
N ILE A 126 3.06 4.98 -4.52
CA ILE A 126 2.15 5.34 -5.62
C ILE A 126 1.61 6.72 -5.35
N VAL A 127 2.32 7.72 -5.84
CA VAL A 127 1.94 9.13 -5.64
C VAL A 127 0.65 9.42 -6.42
N PRO A 128 -0.47 9.74 -5.75
CA PRO A 128 -1.68 10.11 -6.44
C PRO A 128 -1.49 11.40 -7.24
N PRO A 129 -2.15 11.56 -8.40
CA PRO A 129 -2.05 12.78 -9.21
C PRO A 129 -2.36 14.07 -8.44
N PHE A 130 -3.08 13.96 -7.32
CA PHE A 130 -3.54 15.08 -6.50
C PHE A 130 -2.91 15.12 -5.11
N ALA A 131 -1.81 14.40 -4.87
CA ALA A 131 -1.10 14.39 -3.58
C ALA A 131 -0.63 15.78 -3.11
N CYS A 132 -0.56 16.75 -4.04
CA CYS A 132 -0.09 18.11 -3.82
C CYS A 132 -1.24 19.10 -3.49
N LEU A 133 -2.32 18.64 -2.91
CA LEU A 133 -3.51 19.47 -2.64
C LEU A 133 -3.28 20.59 -1.62
N ASN A 134 -2.22 20.54 -0.84
CA ASN A 134 -1.91 21.64 0.06
C ASN A 134 -1.22 22.79 -0.69
N ARG A 135 -2.02 23.74 -1.16
CA ARG A 135 -1.60 24.88 -2.00
C ARG A 135 -1.19 26.13 -1.21
N ARG A 136 -1.02 26.02 0.09
CA ARG A 136 -0.57 27.16 0.88
C ARG A 136 0.89 27.47 0.53
N PRO A 137 1.28 28.75 0.43
CA PRO A 137 2.69 29.09 0.29
C PRO A 137 3.51 28.41 1.38
N GLY A 138 4.63 27.78 1.00
CA GLY A 138 5.49 27.02 1.95
C GLY A 138 5.00 25.64 2.37
N ALA A 139 3.84 25.16 1.87
CA ALA A 139 3.40 23.79 2.16
C ALA A 139 4.37 22.76 1.56
N PRO A 140 4.71 21.72 2.33
CA PRO A 140 5.57 20.67 1.81
C PRO A 140 4.92 19.95 0.63
N MET A 141 5.68 19.82 -0.46
CA MET A 141 5.21 19.20 -1.72
C MET A 141 5.48 17.70 -1.79
N ARG A 142 5.89 17.06 -0.70
CA ARG A 142 6.28 15.65 -0.69
C ARG A 142 5.15 14.79 -0.14
N TYR A 143 4.84 13.74 -0.88
CA TYR A 143 4.02 12.62 -0.46
C TYR A 143 4.87 11.73 0.45
N SER A 144 4.42 11.42 1.63
CA SER A 144 5.08 10.73 2.74
C SER A 144 6.61 10.92 2.80
N ARG A 145 7.11 11.52 3.87
CA ARG A 145 8.56 11.83 4.05
C ARG A 145 9.28 10.77 4.85
N GLU A 146 8.52 10.06 5.63
CA GLU A 146 9.03 9.09 6.60
C GLU A 146 9.81 8.00 5.88
N THR A 147 10.98 7.72 6.41
CA THR A 147 11.87 6.67 5.93
C THR A 147 11.54 5.34 6.60
N PRO A 148 11.92 4.18 6.01
CA PRO A 148 11.77 2.90 6.65
C PRO A 148 12.42 2.83 8.05
N ALA A 149 13.59 3.43 8.24
CA ALA A 149 14.27 3.44 9.52
C ALA A 149 13.49 4.20 10.59
N GLU A 150 12.94 5.40 10.23
CA GLU A 150 12.10 6.17 11.16
C GLU A 150 10.85 5.40 11.56
N VAL A 151 10.21 4.70 10.62
CA VAL A 151 9.01 3.91 10.92
C VAL A 151 9.33 2.70 11.78
N LYS A 152 10.41 1.97 11.46
CA LYS A 152 10.88 0.82 12.27
C LYS A 152 11.17 1.21 13.72
N ALA A 153 11.66 2.41 13.96
CA ALA A 153 11.93 2.90 15.32
C ALA A 153 10.66 3.10 16.19
N HIS A 154 9.48 3.13 15.57
CA HIS A 154 8.20 3.39 16.24
C HIS A 154 7.27 2.16 16.29
N VAL A 155 7.71 1.00 15.79
CA VAL A 155 6.95 -0.25 15.81
C VAL A 155 7.73 -1.33 16.54
N ALA A 156 7.04 -2.29 17.15
CA ALA A 156 7.70 -3.39 17.86
C ALA A 156 8.54 -4.27 16.93
N GLU A 157 7.98 -4.63 15.78
CA GLU A 157 8.64 -5.41 14.74
C GLU A 157 8.25 -4.81 13.36
N GLY A 158 9.23 -4.38 12.55
CA GLY A 158 8.97 -3.69 11.30
C GLY A 158 9.84 -4.15 10.13
N TYR A 159 9.18 -4.42 8.99
CA TYR A 159 9.80 -4.89 7.75
C TYR A 159 9.36 -4.00 6.58
N ALA A 160 10.32 -3.30 5.99
CA ALA A 160 10.14 -2.54 4.76
C ALA A 160 10.82 -3.31 3.62
N ILE A 161 10.03 -3.83 2.70
CA ILE A 161 10.46 -4.78 1.67
C ILE A 161 10.31 -4.12 0.31
N ASP A 162 11.29 -4.25 -0.58
CA ASP A 162 11.16 -3.88 -1.98
C ASP A 162 10.43 -4.97 -2.78
N ALA A 163 9.20 -5.31 -2.34
CA ALA A 163 8.44 -6.42 -2.88
C ALA A 163 8.15 -6.26 -4.39
N THR A 164 7.87 -5.04 -4.81
CA THR A 164 7.68 -4.73 -6.24
C THR A 164 8.94 -5.00 -7.05
N VAL A 165 10.11 -4.56 -6.59
CA VAL A 165 11.40 -4.79 -7.29
C VAL A 165 11.72 -6.27 -7.35
N MET A 166 11.46 -7.02 -6.28
CA MET A 166 11.65 -8.47 -6.26
C MET A 166 10.76 -9.18 -7.30
N ALA A 167 9.48 -8.77 -7.37
CA ALA A 167 8.54 -9.33 -8.33
C ALA A 167 8.89 -8.95 -9.79
N GLU A 168 9.38 -7.76 -10.04
CA GLU A 168 9.89 -7.34 -11.35
C GLU A 168 11.06 -8.21 -11.83
N ARG A 169 11.98 -8.56 -10.93
CA ARG A 169 13.09 -9.46 -11.22
C ARG A 169 12.64 -10.86 -11.61
N LEU A 170 11.48 -11.31 -11.12
CA LEU A 170 10.84 -12.55 -11.54
C LEU A 170 10.04 -12.40 -12.86
N GLY A 171 10.05 -11.21 -13.48
CA GLY A 171 9.33 -10.92 -14.71
C GLY A 171 7.82 -10.67 -14.52
N ASN A 172 7.35 -10.49 -13.30
CA ASN A 172 5.93 -10.24 -13.03
C ASN A 172 5.72 -9.28 -11.84
N GLU A 173 5.71 -7.99 -12.09
CA GLU A 173 5.45 -6.95 -11.06
C GLU A 173 4.18 -7.24 -10.23
N ARG A 174 3.16 -7.85 -10.84
CA ARG A 174 1.90 -8.15 -10.15
C ARG A 174 2.04 -9.20 -9.05
N ALA A 175 3.14 -9.92 -8.99
CA ALA A 175 3.43 -10.89 -7.93
C ALA A 175 3.97 -10.22 -6.64
N ALA A 176 4.14 -8.90 -6.60
CA ALA A 176 4.58 -8.17 -5.42
C ALA A 176 3.71 -8.43 -4.17
N ASN A 177 2.40 -8.51 -4.35
CA ASN A 177 1.47 -8.87 -3.27
C ASN A 177 1.72 -10.28 -2.73
N VAL A 178 2.20 -11.21 -3.56
CA VAL A 178 2.54 -12.57 -3.13
C VAL A 178 3.88 -12.62 -2.42
N VAL A 179 4.84 -11.76 -2.77
CA VAL A 179 6.06 -11.54 -1.96
C VAL A 179 5.67 -11.13 -0.52
N LEU A 180 4.72 -10.19 -0.38
CA LEU A 180 4.23 -9.76 0.93
C LEU A 180 3.43 -10.85 1.66
N ILE A 181 2.73 -11.75 0.95
CA ILE A 181 2.14 -12.96 1.58
C ILE A 181 3.24 -13.88 2.10
N GLY A 182 4.34 -14.04 1.38
CA GLY A 182 5.50 -14.77 1.85
C GLY A 182 6.03 -14.22 3.17
N ALA A 183 6.20 -12.90 3.23
CA ALA A 183 6.58 -12.21 4.46
C ALA A 183 5.56 -12.42 5.59
N LEU A 184 4.26 -12.20 5.33
CA LEU A 184 3.18 -12.42 6.29
C LEU A 184 3.16 -13.85 6.83
N SER A 185 3.46 -14.84 5.99
CA SER A 185 3.42 -16.25 6.36
C SER A 185 4.38 -16.62 7.50
N THR A 186 5.44 -15.84 7.70
CA THR A 186 6.41 -16.08 8.78
C THR A 186 5.93 -15.58 10.14
N ALA A 187 4.89 -14.75 10.16
CA ALA A 187 4.27 -14.20 11.37
C ALA A 187 3.04 -15.00 11.84
N LEU A 188 2.63 -16.02 11.07
CA LEU A 188 1.44 -16.83 11.33
C LEU A 188 1.81 -18.31 11.41
N ASP A 189 1.11 -19.03 12.28
CA ASP A 189 1.36 -20.47 12.55
C ASP A 189 0.66 -21.37 11.51
N PHE A 190 0.98 -21.15 10.23
CA PHE A 190 0.56 -21.99 9.11
C PHE A 190 1.78 -22.48 8.35
N SER A 191 1.77 -23.74 7.91
CA SER A 191 2.89 -24.28 7.15
C SER A 191 3.04 -23.60 5.78
N ALA A 192 4.29 -23.51 5.27
CA ALA A 192 4.55 -22.99 3.93
C ALA A 192 3.74 -23.75 2.86
N THR A 193 3.60 -25.07 3.00
CA THR A 193 2.83 -25.92 2.08
C THR A 193 1.34 -25.55 2.08
N ASP A 194 0.76 -25.22 3.23
CA ASP A 194 -0.63 -24.79 3.31
C ASP A 194 -0.85 -23.46 2.59
N TRP A 195 0.10 -22.53 2.75
CA TRP A 195 0.08 -21.25 2.03
C TRP A 195 0.23 -21.44 0.52
N GLU A 196 1.19 -22.27 0.08
CA GLU A 196 1.38 -22.57 -1.33
C GLU A 196 0.11 -23.17 -1.96
N LYS A 197 -0.55 -24.08 -1.25
CA LYS A 197 -1.84 -24.65 -1.68
C LYS A 197 -2.91 -23.59 -1.80
N ALA A 198 -3.10 -22.77 -0.77
CA ALA A 198 -4.08 -21.69 -0.80
C ALA A 198 -3.82 -20.72 -1.96
N LEU A 199 -2.55 -20.30 -2.17
CA LEU A 199 -2.18 -19.38 -3.25
C LEU A 199 -2.57 -19.91 -4.64
N THR A 200 -2.44 -21.21 -4.90
CA THR A 200 -2.80 -21.79 -6.21
C THR A 200 -4.27 -21.61 -6.57
N GLU A 201 -5.15 -21.40 -5.58
CA GLU A 201 -6.57 -21.17 -5.80
C GLU A 201 -6.88 -19.71 -6.21
N PHE A 202 -6.03 -18.76 -5.82
CA PHE A 202 -6.27 -17.32 -6.00
C PHE A 202 -5.44 -16.69 -7.11
N VAL A 203 -4.37 -17.34 -7.55
CA VAL A 203 -3.53 -16.83 -8.64
C VAL A 203 -3.92 -17.43 -9.99
N PRO A 204 -3.75 -16.71 -11.11
CA PRO A 204 -4.03 -17.26 -12.43
C PRO A 204 -3.15 -18.48 -12.74
N LYS A 205 -3.74 -19.52 -13.33
CA LYS A 205 -3.04 -20.78 -13.65
C LYS A 205 -1.72 -20.59 -14.38
N LYS A 206 -1.64 -19.62 -15.29
CA LYS A 206 -0.44 -19.31 -16.10
C LYS A 206 0.71 -18.71 -15.27
N THR A 207 0.44 -18.21 -14.08
CA THR A 207 1.41 -17.51 -13.23
C THR A 207 1.67 -18.23 -11.91
N ILE A 208 1.17 -19.45 -11.72
CA ILE A 208 1.36 -20.22 -10.46
C ILE A 208 2.84 -20.33 -10.13
N ALA A 209 3.69 -20.75 -11.06
CA ALA A 209 5.11 -20.96 -10.79
C ALA A 209 5.81 -19.68 -10.29
N VAL A 210 5.60 -18.55 -10.97
CA VAL A 210 6.19 -17.27 -10.58
C VAL A 210 5.62 -16.75 -9.25
N ASN A 211 4.36 -17.01 -8.95
CA ASN A 211 3.77 -16.62 -7.68
C ASN A 211 4.27 -17.48 -6.51
N LEU A 212 4.45 -18.78 -6.70
CA LEU A 212 5.07 -19.63 -5.68
C LEU A 212 6.54 -19.24 -5.42
N GLU A 213 7.27 -18.85 -6.43
CA GLU A 213 8.63 -18.33 -6.27
C GLU A 213 8.62 -16.98 -5.52
N ALA A 214 7.72 -16.07 -5.89
CA ALA A 214 7.53 -14.80 -5.19
C ALA A 214 7.21 -15.01 -3.69
N PHE A 215 6.37 -15.99 -3.38
CA PHE A 215 6.06 -16.36 -1.99
C PHE A 215 7.32 -16.80 -1.23
N ARG A 216 8.13 -17.70 -1.83
CA ARG A 216 9.35 -18.20 -1.20
C ARG A 216 10.36 -17.09 -0.97
N ILE A 217 10.58 -16.22 -1.96
CA ILE A 217 11.47 -15.06 -1.83
C ILE A 217 11.06 -14.15 -0.69
N GLY A 218 9.76 -13.80 -0.58
CA GLY A 218 9.28 -12.97 0.51
C GLY A 218 9.45 -13.60 1.88
N ARG A 219 9.27 -14.92 1.98
CA ARG A 219 9.48 -15.69 3.19
C ARG A 219 10.96 -15.71 3.60
N THR A 220 11.83 -16.09 2.67
CA THR A 220 13.28 -16.12 2.89
C THR A 220 13.83 -14.76 3.32
N TRP A 221 13.37 -13.69 2.67
CA TRP A 221 13.80 -12.34 3.00
C TRP A 221 13.52 -11.97 4.48
N ILE A 222 12.36 -12.30 5.01
CA ILE A 222 12.03 -12.06 6.43
C ILE A 222 12.88 -12.94 7.34
N GLU A 223 13.06 -14.22 6.99
CA GLU A 223 13.85 -15.16 7.77
C GLU A 223 15.31 -14.68 7.88
N GLU A 224 15.88 -14.19 6.78
CA GLU A 224 17.21 -13.57 6.75
C GLU A 224 17.26 -12.26 7.53
N ALA A 225 16.26 -11.38 7.37
CA ALA A 225 16.19 -10.09 8.08
C ALA A 225 16.07 -10.23 9.60
N ARG A 226 15.53 -11.34 10.10
CA ARG A 226 15.48 -11.64 11.54
C ARG A 226 16.83 -12.09 12.12
N ILE A 227 17.67 -12.70 11.30
CA ILE A 227 18.98 -13.23 11.72
C ILE A 227 20.07 -12.17 11.57
N ALA A 228 19.96 -11.32 10.55
CA ALA A 228 20.92 -10.25 10.33
C ALA A 228 20.85 -9.22 11.46
N PRO A 229 22.00 -8.85 12.07
CA PRO A 229 22.00 -7.68 12.96
C PRO A 229 21.44 -6.49 12.16
N PRO A 230 20.78 -5.53 12.83
CA PRO A 230 20.28 -4.35 12.14
C PRO A 230 21.51 -3.65 11.53
N GLU A 231 21.76 -3.90 10.26
CA GLU A 231 22.65 -3.03 9.50
C GLU A 231 22.06 -1.64 9.65
N ALA A 232 22.92 -0.71 10.07
CA ALA A 232 22.59 0.69 9.95
C ALA A 232 22.33 0.90 8.45
N GLU A 233 21.06 0.80 8.08
CA GLU A 233 20.60 1.00 6.71
C GLU A 233 21.06 2.41 6.35
N VAL A 234 22.20 2.49 5.66
CA VAL A 234 22.58 3.71 4.96
C VAL A 234 21.46 3.85 3.93
N LEU A 235 20.42 4.57 4.37
CA LEU A 235 19.37 4.98 3.48
C LEU A 235 20.08 5.52 2.23
N PRO A 236 19.70 5.06 1.04
CA PRO A 236 20.10 5.81 -0.13
C PRO A 236 19.64 7.22 0.19
N VAL A 237 20.62 8.10 0.49
CA VAL A 237 20.38 9.54 0.52
C VAL A 237 19.61 9.75 -0.77
N VAL A 238 18.30 10.01 -0.67
CA VAL A 238 17.54 10.40 -1.86
C VAL A 238 18.33 11.57 -2.36
N ALA A 239 19.11 11.31 -3.40
CA ALA A 239 19.99 12.32 -3.97
C ALA A 239 19.11 13.55 -4.12
N PRO A 240 19.50 14.70 -3.57
CA PRO A 240 18.70 15.90 -3.72
C PRO A 240 18.32 15.92 -5.19
N ALA A 241 17.03 16.09 -5.47
CA ALA A 241 16.53 16.08 -6.85
C ALA A 241 17.54 16.85 -7.68
N PRO A 242 18.12 16.26 -8.73
CA PRO A 242 19.27 16.84 -9.40
C PRO A 242 19.00 18.33 -9.58
N GLU A 243 19.90 19.18 -9.13
CA GLU A 243 19.72 20.64 -9.18
C GLU A 243 19.33 21.10 -10.60
N HIS A 244 19.65 20.28 -11.59
CA HIS A 244 19.21 20.43 -12.98
C HIS A 244 18.70 19.08 -13.50
N LEU A 245 17.48 19.06 -13.97
CA LEU A 245 16.95 17.92 -14.71
C LEU A 245 17.82 17.66 -15.95
N PRO A 246 18.08 16.38 -16.32
CA PRO A 246 18.91 16.04 -17.47
C PRO A 246 18.25 16.39 -18.82
N TYR A 247 17.16 17.12 -18.79
CA TYR A 247 16.38 17.57 -19.95
C TYR A 247 15.78 18.94 -19.67
N SER A 248 15.60 19.73 -20.73
CA SER A 248 14.78 20.93 -20.66
C SER A 248 13.31 20.59 -20.92
N VAL A 249 12.44 21.29 -20.24
CA VAL A 249 10.99 21.14 -20.41
C VAL A 249 10.45 22.30 -21.21
N ARG A 250 9.76 22.00 -22.29
CA ARG A 250 9.03 22.98 -23.10
C ARG A 250 7.55 22.67 -23.13
N LEU A 251 6.74 23.65 -22.86
CA LEU A 251 5.29 23.54 -22.94
C LEU A 251 4.82 24.17 -24.26
N GLU A 252 4.18 23.39 -25.09
CA GLU A 252 3.47 23.84 -26.28
C GLU A 252 2.00 23.99 -25.93
N ILE A 253 1.44 25.17 -26.22
CA ILE A 253 0.06 25.51 -25.90
C ILE A 253 -0.62 25.93 -27.16
N THR A 254 -1.83 25.40 -27.40
CA THR A 254 -2.75 25.83 -28.45
C THR A 254 -3.74 26.81 -27.81
N PRO A 255 -3.54 28.15 -27.97
CA PRO A 255 -4.33 29.15 -27.27
C PRO A 255 -5.83 29.04 -27.53
N GLU A 256 -6.22 28.73 -28.78
CA GLU A 256 -7.61 28.64 -29.22
C GLU A 256 -8.37 27.51 -28.52
N TRP A 257 -7.64 26.52 -27.98
CA TRP A 257 -8.21 25.38 -27.26
C TRP A 257 -8.23 25.61 -25.75
N CYS A 258 -7.43 26.59 -25.26
CA CYS A 258 -7.36 26.87 -23.83
C CYS A 258 -8.60 27.62 -23.34
N LYS A 259 -9.45 26.97 -22.58
CA LYS A 259 -10.68 27.55 -21.99
C LYS A 259 -10.49 28.23 -20.64
N SER A 260 -9.27 28.50 -20.21
CA SER A 260 -8.99 29.16 -18.94
C SER A 260 -9.57 28.47 -17.72
N CYS A 261 -9.76 27.15 -17.79
CA CYS A 261 -10.40 26.36 -16.73
C CYS A 261 -9.56 26.21 -15.45
N ASP A 262 -8.27 26.61 -15.52
CA ASP A 262 -7.34 26.67 -14.39
C ASP A 262 -6.99 25.28 -13.78
N ILE A 263 -7.46 24.18 -14.36
CA ILE A 263 -7.22 22.81 -13.88
C ILE A 263 -5.71 22.51 -13.85
N CYS A 264 -5.00 22.77 -14.96
CA CYS A 264 -3.58 22.52 -15.10
C CYS A 264 -2.73 23.33 -14.11
N VAL A 265 -3.10 24.59 -13.87
CA VAL A 265 -2.44 25.46 -12.88
C VAL A 265 -2.68 24.96 -11.47
N LYS A 266 -3.94 24.65 -11.18
CA LYS A 266 -4.35 24.20 -9.85
C LYS A 266 -3.78 22.83 -9.47
N LEU A 267 -3.58 21.96 -10.42
CA LEU A 267 -3.13 20.59 -10.18
C LEU A 267 -1.63 20.39 -10.47
N CYS A 268 -0.91 21.45 -10.89
CA CYS A 268 0.54 21.37 -11.05
C CYS A 268 1.23 21.11 -9.70
N PRO A 269 1.93 19.97 -9.54
CA PRO A 269 2.62 19.65 -8.29
C PRO A 269 3.68 20.68 -7.95
N GLU A 270 4.42 21.14 -8.94
CA GLU A 270 5.53 22.10 -8.77
C GLU A 270 5.09 23.56 -8.82
N ARG A 271 3.79 23.81 -9.07
CA ARG A 271 3.24 25.18 -9.18
C ARG A 271 3.97 26.06 -10.16
N CYS A 272 4.48 25.46 -11.22
CA CYS A 272 5.25 26.16 -12.25
C CYS A 272 4.38 26.78 -13.34
N LEU A 273 3.07 26.56 -13.31
CA LEU A 273 2.11 27.10 -14.28
C LEU A 273 1.29 28.25 -13.69
N ARG A 274 0.92 29.21 -14.53
CA ARG A 274 -0.05 30.28 -14.25
C ARG A 274 -0.93 30.57 -15.46
N LEU A 275 -2.00 31.29 -15.26
CA LEU A 275 -2.72 31.96 -16.35
C LEU A 275 -2.10 33.34 -16.58
N ASN A 276 -1.80 33.68 -17.82
CA ASN A 276 -1.32 35.02 -18.22
C ASN A 276 -2.48 36.04 -18.21
N GLU A 277 -2.23 37.25 -18.64
CA GLU A 277 -3.20 38.36 -18.71
C GLU A 277 -4.40 38.02 -19.62
N GLU A 278 -4.14 37.25 -20.69
CA GLU A 278 -5.15 36.77 -21.64
C GLU A 278 -5.88 35.54 -21.14
N ARG A 279 -5.59 35.09 -19.88
CA ARG A 279 -6.12 33.91 -19.21
C ARG A 279 -5.76 32.57 -19.90
N ILE A 280 -4.69 32.56 -20.69
CA ILE A 280 -4.13 31.36 -21.29
C ILE A 280 -3.04 30.82 -20.35
N VAL A 281 -2.95 29.50 -20.22
CA VAL A 281 -1.92 28.87 -19.37
C VAL A 281 -0.52 29.12 -19.94
N GLU A 282 0.43 29.39 -19.06
CA GLU A 282 1.86 29.50 -19.42
C GLU A 282 2.74 28.82 -18.38
N LEU A 283 3.93 28.40 -18.78
CA LEU A 283 4.98 27.87 -17.92
C LEU A 283 5.78 29.04 -17.32
N ALA A 284 5.38 29.47 -16.14
CA ALA A 284 5.96 30.66 -15.48
C ALA A 284 7.29 30.39 -14.78
N GLN A 285 7.54 29.13 -14.37
CA GLN A 285 8.75 28.70 -13.67
C GLN A 285 9.27 27.39 -14.28
N PRO A 286 9.93 27.48 -15.47
CA PRO A 286 10.40 26.27 -16.18
C PRO A 286 11.38 25.42 -15.37
N GLU A 287 12.22 26.07 -14.56
CA GLU A 287 13.23 25.45 -13.71
C GLU A 287 12.62 24.53 -12.62
N ARG A 288 11.36 24.72 -12.30
CA ARG A 288 10.63 23.89 -11.33
C ARG A 288 9.87 22.75 -11.97
N CYS A 289 9.72 22.76 -13.28
CA CYS A 289 8.91 21.77 -13.98
C CYS A 289 9.62 20.41 -14.03
N THR A 290 9.04 19.41 -13.39
CA THR A 290 9.57 18.03 -13.35
C THR A 290 9.17 17.18 -14.55
N GLY A 291 8.47 17.74 -15.54
CA GLY A 291 8.04 16.98 -16.73
C GLY A 291 6.99 15.91 -16.46
N CYS A 292 6.24 15.99 -15.37
CA CYS A 292 5.29 14.97 -14.92
C CYS A 292 4.06 14.76 -15.82
N ARG A 293 3.86 15.60 -16.83
CA ARG A 293 2.76 15.58 -17.81
C ARG A 293 1.33 15.70 -17.24
N LEU A 294 1.15 15.98 -15.97
CA LEU A 294 -0.19 16.10 -15.39
C LEU A 294 -1.00 17.21 -16.06
N CYS A 295 -0.39 18.33 -16.41
CA CYS A 295 -1.06 19.42 -17.13
C CYS A 295 -1.59 18.99 -18.51
N GLU A 296 -0.81 18.19 -19.24
CA GLU A 296 -1.21 17.61 -20.53
C GLU A 296 -2.33 16.59 -20.37
N LEU A 297 -2.19 15.66 -19.43
CA LEU A 297 -3.15 14.57 -19.20
C LEU A 297 -4.51 15.05 -18.66
N LEU A 298 -4.51 16.14 -17.89
CA LEU A 298 -5.71 16.67 -17.24
C LEU A 298 -6.38 17.80 -18.03
N CYS A 299 -5.78 18.25 -19.14
CA CYS A 299 -6.40 19.26 -19.99
C CYS A 299 -7.62 18.65 -20.74
N PRO A 300 -8.85 19.09 -20.45
CA PRO A 300 -10.02 18.51 -21.06
C PRO A 300 -10.12 18.82 -22.57
N ASP A 301 -9.46 19.88 -23.02
CA ASP A 301 -9.49 20.36 -24.40
C ASP A 301 -8.17 20.07 -25.15
N PHE A 302 -7.26 19.29 -24.56
CA PHE A 302 -5.95 18.92 -25.14
C PHE A 302 -5.09 20.10 -25.60
N ALA A 303 -5.28 21.28 -24.99
CA ALA A 303 -4.61 22.51 -25.34
C ALA A 303 -3.12 22.53 -24.97
N ILE A 304 -2.64 21.54 -24.23
CA ILE A 304 -1.27 21.50 -23.69
C ILE A 304 -0.56 20.25 -24.18
N ARG A 305 0.65 20.43 -24.70
CA ARG A 305 1.60 19.36 -25.01
C ARG A 305 2.93 19.64 -24.35
N LEU A 306 3.47 18.65 -23.63
CA LEU A 306 4.75 18.78 -22.95
C LEU A 306 5.84 18.04 -23.72
N HIS A 307 6.93 18.76 -24.03
CA HIS A 307 8.12 18.24 -24.68
C HIS A 307 9.28 18.17 -23.69
N LEU A 308 10.00 17.05 -23.73
CA LEU A 308 11.24 16.84 -22.98
C LEU A 308 12.39 16.82 -23.98
N ASP A 309 13.18 17.90 -24.00
CA ASP A 309 14.29 18.03 -24.94
C ASP A 309 15.58 17.51 -24.30
N ALA A 310 16.01 16.33 -24.74
CA ALA A 310 17.23 15.66 -24.27
C ALA A 310 18.54 16.27 -24.82
N ALA A 311 18.48 17.35 -25.58
CA ALA A 311 19.63 17.91 -26.30
C ALA A 311 20.76 18.46 -25.40
N LEU A 312 20.49 18.76 -24.14
CA LEU A 312 21.52 19.24 -23.20
C LEU A 312 22.37 18.13 -22.59
N VAL A 313 21.89 16.85 -22.56
CA VAL A 313 22.64 15.73 -22.01
C VAL A 313 23.86 15.39 -22.88
N LYS A 314 23.78 15.54 -24.20
CA LYS A 314 24.92 15.31 -25.10
C LYS A 314 26.05 16.33 -24.93
N GLY A 315 25.73 17.57 -24.59
CA GLY A 315 26.72 18.61 -24.32
C GLY A 315 27.51 18.44 -23.05
N ALA A 316 26.84 17.99 -21.97
CA ALA A 316 27.44 17.74 -20.67
C ALA A 316 28.33 16.50 -20.65
N ILE A 317 27.93 15.42 -21.34
CA ILE A 317 28.73 14.20 -21.46
C ILE A 317 30.01 14.45 -22.26
N LEU A 318 29.93 15.21 -23.36
CA LEU A 318 31.10 15.56 -24.17
C LEU A 318 32.06 16.53 -23.46
N ALA A 319 31.56 17.37 -22.54
CA ALA A 319 32.39 18.25 -21.73
C ALA A 319 33.17 17.50 -20.65
N THR A 320 32.57 16.45 -20.05
CA THR A 320 33.22 15.61 -19.04
C THR A 320 34.27 14.66 -19.63
N GLU A 321 34.12 14.24 -20.87
CA GLU A 321 35.13 13.43 -21.56
C GLU A 321 36.33 14.24 -22.04
N ARG A 322 36.12 15.53 -22.38
CA ARG A 322 37.24 16.44 -22.76
C ARG A 322 38.07 16.94 -21.58
N SER A 323 37.58 16.87 -20.35
CA SER A 323 38.35 17.24 -19.16
C SER A 323 39.17 16.10 -18.56
N LYS A 324 39.10 14.89 -19.14
CA LYS A 324 39.87 13.72 -18.73
C LYS A 324 40.89 13.25 -19.79
N ALA A 325 41.07 13.99 -20.87
CA ALA A 325 42.16 13.88 -21.83
C ALA A 325 43.10 15.08 -21.64
#